data_37322c7ae496d7f399be0abb8631b24b
#
_entry.id   37322c7ae496d7f399be0abb8631b24b
#
_cell.length_a   1.000
_cell.length_b   1.000
_cell.length_c   1.000
_cell.angle_alpha   90.00
_cell.angle_beta   90.00
_cell.angle_gamma   90.00
#
_symmetry.space_group_name_H-M   'P 1'
#
loop_
_entity.id
_entity.type
_entity.pdbx_description
1 polymer ?
#
loop_
_entity_poly.entity_id
_entity_poly.type
_entity_poly.pdbx_seq_one_letter_code
_entity_poly.pdbx_strand_id
1 'polypeptide(L)' 'MPRSKYPRSVAKHIRRRKAEIRKQVQNKEEQEKLIRDFIREIDESRTTK' A
#
# COMPACT_ATOMS: atom_id res chain seq x y z
N MET A 1 8.35 -6.05 19.21
CA MET A 1 7.85 -6.38 17.89
C MET A 1 6.93 -5.35 17.32
N PRO A 2 7.25 -4.89 16.17
CA PRO A 2 6.39 -3.90 15.54
C PRO A 2 5.07 -4.51 15.14
N ARG A 3 4.04 -3.79 15.44
CA ARG A 3 2.72 -4.24 15.10
C ARG A 3 2.29 -3.66 13.80
N SER A 4 1.80 -4.51 12.96
CA SER A 4 1.29 -4.05 11.69
C SER A 4 0.03 -3.24 11.91
N LYS A 5 -0.04 -2.12 11.22
CA LYS A 5 -1.20 -1.27 11.30
C LYS A 5 -2.43 -1.95 10.72
N TYR A 6 -2.20 -2.91 9.84
CA TYR A 6 -3.28 -3.54 9.10
C TYR A 6 -3.33 -5.02 9.43
N PRO A 7 -4.50 -5.63 9.25
CA PRO A 7 -4.60 -7.07 9.39
C PRO A 7 -3.72 -7.78 8.38
N ARG A 8 -3.55 -9.05 8.60
CA ARG A 8 -2.71 -9.85 7.74
C ARG A 8 -3.13 -9.78 6.29
N SER A 9 -4.41 -9.94 6.04
CA SER A 9 -4.89 -9.95 4.67
C SER A 9 -4.61 -8.62 3.99
N VAL A 10 -4.81 -7.53 4.70
CA VAL A 10 -4.57 -6.22 4.13
C VAL A 10 -3.08 -5.99 3.91
N ALA A 11 -2.28 -6.40 4.88
CA ALA A 11 -0.84 -6.25 4.75
C ALA A 11 -0.32 -7.01 3.54
N LYS A 12 -0.85 -8.20 3.34
CA LYS A 12 -0.48 -9.00 2.19
C LYS A 12 -0.87 -8.31 0.89
N HIS A 13 -2.06 -7.75 0.87
CA HIS A 13 -2.54 -7.05 -0.30
C HIS A 13 -1.64 -5.86 -0.62
N ILE A 14 -1.26 -5.13 0.39
CA ILE A 14 -0.38 -3.97 0.19
C ILE A 14 0.95 -4.41 -0.37
N ARG A 15 1.49 -5.49 0.15
CA ARG A 15 2.76 -6.00 -0.31
C ARG A 15 2.72 -6.32 -1.80
N ARG A 16 1.69 -7.03 -2.19
CA ARG A 16 1.56 -7.43 -3.58
C ARG A 16 1.40 -6.22 -4.48
N ARG A 17 0.62 -5.27 -4.02
CA ARG A 17 0.41 -4.06 -4.81
C ARG A 17 1.70 -3.29 -4.99
N LYS A 18 2.47 -3.21 -3.92
CA LYS A 18 3.74 -2.51 -4.00
C LYS A 18 4.66 -3.16 -5.03
N ALA A 19 4.71 -4.47 -5.00
CA ALA A 19 5.54 -5.18 -5.95
C ALA A 19 5.11 -4.93 -7.37
N GLU A 20 3.80 -4.91 -7.58
CA GLU A 20 3.27 -4.64 -8.91
C GLU A 20 3.63 -3.26 -9.38
N ILE A 21 3.48 -2.29 -8.50
CA ILE A 21 3.79 -0.91 -8.87
C ILE A 21 5.25 -0.80 -9.24
N ARG A 22 6.11 -1.45 -8.49
CA ARG A 22 7.52 -1.41 -8.78
C ARG A 22 7.84 -2.02 -10.13
N LYS A 23 7.06 -3.00 -10.49
CA LYS A 23 7.26 -3.67 -11.76
C LYS A 23 6.83 -2.80 -12.92
N GLN A 24 5.71 -2.14 -12.77
CA GLN A 24 5.13 -1.35 -13.83
C GLN A 24 5.77 0.01 -13.97
N VAL A 25 6.16 0.57 -12.85
CA VAL A 25 6.71 1.92 -12.83
C VAL A 25 8.18 1.83 -12.47
N GLN A 26 9.01 2.37 -13.34
CA GLN A 26 10.46 2.34 -13.11
C GLN A 26 10.93 3.53 -12.31
N ASN A 27 10.18 4.60 -12.34
CA ASN A 27 10.57 5.81 -11.64
C ASN A 27 10.26 5.68 -10.16
N LYS A 28 11.28 5.87 -9.34
CA LYS A 28 11.13 5.74 -7.90
C LYS A 28 10.13 6.72 -7.34
N GLU A 29 10.19 7.93 -7.79
CA GLU A 29 9.28 8.96 -7.29
C GLU A 29 7.84 8.59 -7.58
N GLU A 30 7.60 8.11 -8.77
CA GLU A 30 6.25 7.70 -9.14
C GLU A 30 5.82 6.49 -8.35
N GLN A 31 6.74 5.59 -8.11
CA GLN A 31 6.43 4.42 -7.31
C GLN A 31 5.95 4.82 -5.93
N GLU A 32 6.68 5.71 -5.31
CA GLU A 32 6.32 6.16 -3.96
C GLU A 32 4.97 6.86 -3.96
N LYS A 33 4.74 7.66 -4.99
CA LYS A 33 3.48 8.36 -5.11
C LYS A 33 2.31 7.38 -5.19
N LEU A 34 2.44 6.41 -6.06
CA LEU A 34 1.37 5.45 -6.25
C LEU A 34 1.14 4.62 -5.00
N ILE A 35 2.23 4.22 -4.35
CA ILE A 35 2.10 3.43 -3.14
C ILE A 35 1.44 4.26 -2.05
N ARG A 36 1.82 5.50 -1.94
CA ARG A 36 1.24 6.37 -0.94
C ARG A 36 -0.25 6.55 -1.16
N ASP A 37 -0.63 6.80 -2.40
CA ASP A 37 -2.02 6.96 -2.73
C ASP A 37 -2.81 5.70 -2.41
N PHE A 38 -2.23 4.57 -2.76
CA PHE A 38 -2.88 3.30 -2.51
C PHE A 38 -3.11 3.07 -1.02
N ILE A 39 -2.09 3.34 -0.23
CA ILE A 39 -2.20 3.13 1.22
C ILE A 39 -3.23 4.10 1.80
N ARG A 40 -3.25 5.31 1.29
CA ARG A 40 -4.20 6.29 1.75
C ARG A 40 -5.62 5.83 1.48
N GLU A 41 -5.85 5.27 0.32
CA GLU A 41 -7.17 4.77 -0.01
C GLU A 41 -7.60 3.68 0.97
N ILE A 42 -6.68 2.80 1.30
CA ILE A 42 -6.98 1.73 2.23
C ILE A 42 -7.32 2.31 3.60
N ASP A 43 -6.55 3.28 4.03
CA ASP A 43 -6.78 3.91 5.33
C ASP A 43 -8.15 4.55 5.38
N GLU A 44 -8.49 5.28 4.36
CA GLU A 44 -9.78 5.95 4.32
C GLU A 44 -10.91 4.94 4.32
N SER A 45 -10.72 3.88 3.60
CA SER A 45 -11.75 2.85 3.52
C SER A 45 -11.96 2.19 4.87
N ARG A 46 -10.87 2.00 5.60
CA ARG A 46 -10.95 1.33 6.89
C ARG A 46 -11.51 2.22 7.98
N THR A 47 -11.18 3.49 7.91
CA THR A 47 -11.64 4.42 8.95
C THR A 47 -13.08 4.81 8.77
N THR A 48 -13.63 4.57 7.61
CA THR A 48 -15.02 4.89 7.38
C THR A 48 -15.92 3.99 8.21
N LYS A 49 -16.84 4.57 8.86
CA LYS A 49 -17.71 3.77 9.72
C LYS A 49 -19.09 3.73 9.18
#